data_a98ab9e6e4ab020b9e4d44db7b791aa0
#
_entry.id   a98ab9e6e4ab020b9e4d44db7b791aa0
#
_cell.length_a   1.000
_cell.length_b   1.000
_cell.length_c   1.000
_cell.angle_alpha   90.00
_cell.angle_beta   90.00
_cell.angle_gamma   90.00
#
_symmetry.space_group_name_H-M   'P 1'
#
loop_
_entity.id
_entity.type
_entity.pdbx_description
1 polymer ?
#
loop_
_entity_poly.entity_id
_entity_poly.type
_entity_poly.pdbx_seq_one_letter_code
_entity_poly.pdbx_strand_id
1 'polypeptide(L)'
;MHILMVSHFFESHLGGIERVAGHLSRRMIAAGADLTWAASTQDAAPTDVPALALPCVNPTERLTGLPMPIPGPGGMAALWRAVGRADAVVVHDALYVTSILAMVMAKMRGRPVVLIQHIAGIPFASAVMRGVMALANRIVTQPMLSAADRLVFISDTVRRDLLGHPARRDYALLFNGVDGEVFTRLGPAAQGLPEGKRRVLFVGRFVEKKGLSILREVAAMRPDVSFLLAGAGPIRPSSWGLANVHDLGPQTPAGLAALYRSADCLLLPSVGEGYPLVIQEAMACGLPVICGAPTHLADPEAGQWLRGTQVDLGDPVASAARVVALLDAPGPTLPERAGMAAWATARYSWDAMARSVMDLASE
;
A
#
# COMPACT_ATOMS: atom_id res chain seq x y z
N MET A 1 23.89 4.24 14.60
CA MET A 1 23.66 3.12 13.66
C MET A 1 23.32 3.72 12.30
N HIS A 2 24.05 3.33 11.26
CA HIS A 2 23.78 3.74 9.88
C HIS A 2 22.91 2.69 9.18
N ILE A 3 21.73 3.09 8.73
CA ILE A 3 20.76 2.21 8.06
C ILE A 3 20.74 2.50 6.57
N LEU A 4 20.89 1.47 5.74
CA LEU A 4 20.65 1.55 4.30
C LEU A 4 19.23 1.06 4.01
N MET A 5 18.33 1.98 3.66
CA MET A 5 16.98 1.67 3.16
C MET A 5 17.06 1.41 1.67
N VAL A 6 16.45 0.33 1.17
CA VAL A 6 16.46 -0.02 -0.25
C VAL A 6 15.04 -0.28 -0.75
N SER A 7 14.65 0.45 -1.78
CA SER A 7 13.42 0.20 -2.55
C SER A 7 13.75 0.19 -4.06
N HIS A 8 12.76 -0.08 -4.89
CA HIS A 8 12.97 -0.11 -6.34
C HIS A 8 12.92 1.29 -6.97
N PHE A 9 12.04 2.18 -6.46
CA PHE A 9 11.94 3.57 -6.88
C PHE A 9 11.89 4.51 -5.67
N PHE A 10 12.08 5.82 -5.94
CA PHE A 10 11.79 6.88 -4.98
C PHE A 10 10.30 7.26 -4.99
N GLU A 11 9.88 8.03 -4.01
CA GLU A 11 8.49 8.41 -3.76
C GLU A 11 7.82 9.14 -4.95
N SER A 12 8.60 9.85 -5.78
CA SER A 12 8.14 10.51 -7.00
C SER A 12 7.51 9.56 -8.03
N HIS A 13 7.73 8.25 -7.91
CA HIS A 13 7.06 7.21 -8.71
C HIS A 13 5.56 7.03 -8.40
N LEU A 14 5.07 7.60 -7.29
CA LEU A 14 3.67 7.58 -6.85
C LEU A 14 3.12 6.16 -6.57
N GLY A 15 3.97 5.21 -6.23
CA GLY A 15 3.58 3.87 -5.78
C GLY A 15 3.33 3.82 -4.26
N GLY A 16 2.71 2.72 -3.80
CA GLY A 16 2.44 2.52 -2.37
C GLY A 16 3.70 2.20 -1.56
N ILE A 17 4.58 1.37 -2.10
CA ILE A 17 5.82 0.92 -1.45
C ILE A 17 6.78 2.11 -1.27
N GLU A 18 6.91 2.93 -2.31
CA GLU A 18 7.78 4.10 -2.33
C GLU A 18 7.35 5.16 -1.31
N ARG A 19 6.03 5.36 -1.20
CA ARG A 19 5.46 6.25 -0.17
C ARG A 19 5.75 5.73 1.24
N VAL A 20 5.62 4.42 1.45
CA VAL A 20 5.97 3.80 2.75
C VAL A 20 7.45 3.96 3.04
N ALA A 21 8.34 3.69 2.07
CA ALA A 21 9.78 3.86 2.24
C ALA A 21 10.15 5.32 2.56
N GLY A 22 9.50 6.29 1.89
CA GLY A 22 9.72 7.71 2.13
C GLY A 22 9.26 8.16 3.53
N HIS A 23 8.03 7.80 3.93
CA HIS A 23 7.53 8.11 5.27
C HIS A 23 8.40 7.47 6.35
N LEU A 24 8.73 6.19 6.19
CA LEU A 24 9.54 5.46 7.15
C LEU A 24 10.95 6.06 7.28
N SER A 25 11.60 6.42 6.16
CA SER A 25 12.91 7.07 6.16
C SER A 25 12.90 8.38 6.95
N ARG A 26 11.91 9.26 6.71
CA ARG A 26 11.77 10.53 7.44
C ARG A 26 11.57 10.32 8.94
N ARG A 27 10.71 9.37 9.33
CA ARG A 27 10.43 9.09 10.74
C ARG A 27 11.61 8.44 11.45
N MET A 28 12.38 7.58 10.78
CA MET A 28 13.61 7.00 11.35
C MET A 28 14.69 8.07 11.55
N ILE A 29 14.85 9.00 10.59
CA ILE A 29 15.77 10.15 10.73
C ILE A 29 15.33 11.05 11.88
N ALA A 30 14.03 11.37 11.97
CA ALA A 30 13.48 12.16 13.06
C ALA A 30 13.67 11.49 14.44
N ALA A 31 13.70 10.15 14.48
CA ALA A 31 14.00 9.35 15.66
C ALA A 31 15.53 9.21 15.95
N GLY A 32 16.39 9.87 15.15
CA GLY A 32 17.83 9.93 15.37
C GLY A 32 18.65 8.86 14.62
N ALA A 33 18.06 8.13 13.67
CA ALA A 33 18.83 7.23 12.83
C ALA A 33 19.68 8.01 11.80
N ASP A 34 20.91 7.56 11.58
CA ASP A 34 21.66 7.88 10.37
C ASP A 34 21.17 6.96 9.25
N LEU A 35 20.59 7.53 8.19
CA LEU A 35 19.91 6.75 7.15
C LEU A 35 20.26 7.26 5.75
N THR A 36 20.49 6.32 4.84
CA THR A 36 20.57 6.58 3.39
C THR A 36 19.51 5.75 2.66
N TRP A 37 18.68 6.39 1.84
CA TRP A 37 17.71 5.69 1.01
C TRP A 37 18.22 5.48 -0.40
N ALA A 38 18.38 4.21 -0.82
CA ALA A 38 18.83 3.82 -2.16
C ALA A 38 17.67 3.35 -3.03
N ALA A 39 17.54 3.93 -4.23
CA ALA A 39 16.55 3.53 -5.24
C ALA A 39 17.01 3.91 -6.66
N SER A 40 16.23 3.54 -7.68
CA SER A 40 16.53 3.82 -9.09
C SER A 40 16.59 5.32 -9.41
N THR A 41 17.50 5.70 -10.33
CA THR A 41 17.58 7.06 -10.90
C THR A 41 16.44 7.41 -11.87
N GLN A 42 15.50 6.49 -12.13
CA GLN A 42 14.40 6.76 -13.07
C GLN A 42 13.43 7.81 -12.55
N ASP A 43 13.40 8.01 -11.24
CA ASP A 43 12.60 9.02 -10.58
C ASP A 43 13.49 10.01 -9.80
N ALA A 44 12.97 11.20 -9.53
CA ALA A 44 13.68 12.21 -8.76
C ALA A 44 13.88 11.72 -7.32
N ALA A 45 15.12 11.81 -6.85
CA ALA A 45 15.44 11.53 -5.46
C ALA A 45 14.81 12.60 -4.52
N PRO A 46 14.40 12.24 -3.31
CA PRO A 46 13.93 13.21 -2.32
C PRO A 46 15.08 14.15 -1.92
N THR A 47 14.74 15.38 -1.57
CA THR A 47 15.72 16.40 -1.14
C THR A 47 15.84 16.50 0.38
N ASP A 48 14.89 15.93 1.09
CA ASP A 48 14.75 15.97 2.55
C ASP A 48 15.22 14.68 3.26
N VAL A 49 15.67 13.69 2.47
CA VAL A 49 16.24 12.43 2.97
C VAL A 49 17.57 12.19 2.23
N PRO A 50 18.64 11.78 2.94
CA PRO A 50 19.88 11.36 2.28
C PRO A 50 19.61 10.22 1.29
N ALA A 51 19.84 10.47 0.00
CA ALA A 51 19.47 9.57 -1.07
C ALA A 51 20.68 9.07 -1.87
N LEU A 52 20.67 7.79 -2.21
CA LEU A 52 21.59 7.16 -3.14
C LEU A 52 20.84 6.74 -4.41
N ALA A 53 20.90 7.56 -5.43
CA ALA A 53 20.31 7.28 -6.72
C ALA A 53 21.15 6.25 -7.50
N LEU A 54 20.57 5.08 -7.78
CA LEU A 54 21.23 3.98 -8.48
C LEU A 54 20.94 4.07 -9.98
N PRO A 55 21.95 4.23 -10.84
CA PRO A 55 21.77 4.13 -12.29
C PRO A 55 21.20 2.76 -12.68
N CYS A 56 19.94 2.74 -13.13
CA CYS A 56 19.20 1.56 -13.51
C CYS A 56 18.69 1.64 -14.94
N VAL A 57 18.50 0.48 -15.57
CA VAL A 57 17.68 0.29 -16.77
C VAL A 57 16.40 -0.46 -16.42
N ASN A 58 15.29 -0.21 -17.11
CA ASN A 58 14.01 -0.86 -16.82
C ASN A 58 13.39 -1.45 -18.10
N PRO A 59 13.98 -2.52 -18.67
CA PRO A 59 13.49 -3.10 -19.91
C PRO A 59 12.15 -3.81 -19.72
N THR A 60 11.87 -4.31 -18.53
CA THR A 60 10.68 -5.12 -18.24
C THR A 60 9.39 -4.29 -18.26
N GLU A 61 9.41 -3.06 -17.82
CA GLU A 61 8.24 -2.17 -17.84
C GLU A 61 7.71 -1.94 -19.25
N ARG A 62 8.62 -1.79 -20.24
CA ARG A 62 8.24 -1.62 -21.65
C ARG A 62 7.62 -2.88 -22.24
N LEU A 63 8.02 -4.08 -21.77
CA LEU A 63 7.60 -5.36 -22.33
C LEU A 63 6.38 -5.96 -21.62
N THR A 64 6.30 -5.78 -20.29
CA THR A 64 5.32 -6.49 -19.45
C THR A 64 4.45 -5.56 -18.62
N GLY A 65 4.74 -4.25 -18.62
CA GLY A 65 4.11 -3.27 -17.72
C GLY A 65 4.53 -3.42 -16.24
N LEU A 66 5.51 -4.30 -15.95
CA LEU A 66 6.05 -4.49 -14.60
C LEU A 66 7.34 -3.70 -14.43
N PRO A 67 7.37 -2.70 -13.56
CA PRO A 67 8.56 -1.92 -13.31
C PRO A 67 9.56 -2.72 -12.46
N MET A 68 10.67 -3.15 -13.08
CA MET A 68 11.75 -3.88 -12.39
C MET A 68 13.11 -3.23 -12.75
N PRO A 69 13.49 -2.15 -12.06
CA PRO A 69 14.76 -1.47 -12.35
C PRO A 69 15.94 -2.38 -12.04
N ILE A 70 16.84 -2.50 -13.00
CA ILE A 70 18.07 -3.31 -12.93
C ILE A 70 19.25 -2.35 -12.82
N PRO A 71 19.98 -2.33 -11.69
CA PRO A 71 21.18 -1.50 -11.56
C PRO A 71 22.26 -1.91 -12.56
N GLY A 72 22.81 -0.94 -13.29
CA GLY A 72 23.99 -1.13 -14.12
C GLY A 72 25.27 -1.30 -13.28
N PRO A 73 26.43 -1.56 -13.90
CA PRO A 73 27.69 -1.78 -13.17
C PRO A 73 28.04 -0.66 -12.16
N GLY A 74 27.80 0.60 -12.53
CA GLY A 74 27.99 1.75 -11.64
C GLY A 74 27.01 1.74 -10.44
N GLY A 75 25.74 1.41 -10.69
CA GLY A 75 24.73 1.26 -9.66
C GLY A 75 25.05 0.10 -8.70
N MET A 76 25.48 -1.04 -9.23
CA MET A 76 25.94 -2.18 -8.41
C MET A 76 27.15 -1.81 -7.54
N ALA A 77 28.15 -1.11 -8.09
CA ALA A 77 29.33 -0.66 -7.34
C ALA A 77 28.94 0.37 -6.26
N ALA A 78 27.99 1.24 -6.53
CA ALA A 78 27.48 2.22 -5.57
C ALA A 78 26.73 1.53 -4.42
N LEU A 79 25.83 0.59 -4.74
CA LEU A 79 25.09 -0.21 -3.77
C LEU A 79 26.03 -1.06 -2.90
N TRP A 80 27.03 -1.71 -3.50
CA TRP A 80 28.05 -2.48 -2.77
C TRP A 80 28.80 -1.65 -1.75
N ARG A 81 29.20 -0.41 -2.12
CA ARG A 81 29.86 0.51 -1.18
C ARG A 81 28.94 0.96 -0.07
N ALA A 82 27.66 1.26 -0.39
CA ALA A 82 26.65 1.69 0.58
C ALA A 82 26.38 0.57 1.61
N VAL A 83 26.16 -0.65 1.15
CA VAL A 83 26.00 -1.83 2.04
C VAL A 83 27.23 -2.02 2.95
N GLY A 84 28.44 -1.77 2.43
CA GLY A 84 29.66 -1.91 3.25
C GLY A 84 29.78 -0.88 4.38
N ARG A 85 29.14 0.29 4.24
CA ARG A 85 29.13 1.35 5.26
C ARG A 85 27.95 1.23 6.23
N ALA A 86 26.90 0.52 5.84
CA ALA A 86 25.73 0.36 6.66
C ALA A 86 25.97 -0.61 7.82
N ASP A 87 25.36 -0.35 8.95
CA ASP A 87 25.28 -1.29 10.08
C ASP A 87 24.17 -2.33 9.85
N ALA A 88 23.06 -1.90 9.24
CA ALA A 88 21.94 -2.75 8.86
C ALA A 88 21.34 -2.31 7.51
N VAL A 89 20.67 -3.26 6.83
CA VAL A 89 20.00 -3.02 5.54
C VAL A 89 18.51 -3.31 5.70
N VAL A 90 17.67 -2.33 5.37
CA VAL A 90 16.21 -2.48 5.32
C VAL A 90 15.78 -2.57 3.86
N VAL A 91 15.12 -3.65 3.49
CA VAL A 91 14.74 -3.95 2.10
C VAL A 91 13.23 -3.97 1.97
N HIS A 92 12.69 -3.28 0.97
CA HIS A 92 11.26 -3.28 0.65
C HIS A 92 10.97 -4.26 -0.49
N ASP A 93 10.16 -5.27 -0.19
CA ASP A 93 9.76 -6.39 -1.06
C ASP A 93 10.91 -7.26 -1.62
N ALA A 94 10.64 -8.54 -1.69
CA ALA A 94 11.62 -9.55 -2.08
C ALA A 94 11.81 -9.68 -3.59
N LEU A 95 10.84 -9.26 -4.43
CA LEU A 95 10.85 -9.58 -5.87
C LEU A 95 11.62 -8.56 -6.74
N TYR A 96 11.98 -7.41 -6.21
CA TYR A 96 12.69 -6.39 -7.01
C TYR A 96 14.18 -6.66 -7.09
N VAL A 97 14.77 -6.41 -8.27
CA VAL A 97 16.19 -6.66 -8.51
C VAL A 97 17.09 -5.87 -7.58
N THR A 98 16.74 -4.61 -7.28
CA THR A 98 17.45 -3.78 -6.28
C THR A 98 17.45 -4.43 -4.90
N SER A 99 16.32 -4.99 -4.48
CA SER A 99 16.13 -5.69 -3.21
C SER A 99 16.96 -6.99 -3.14
N ILE A 100 16.94 -7.78 -4.22
CA ILE A 100 17.70 -9.03 -4.32
C ILE A 100 19.20 -8.74 -4.22
N LEU A 101 19.68 -7.75 -4.98
CA LEU A 101 21.10 -7.37 -4.96
C LEU A 101 21.52 -6.84 -3.58
N ALA A 102 20.70 -5.98 -2.96
CA ALA A 102 20.98 -5.47 -1.62
C ALA A 102 21.06 -6.60 -0.58
N MET A 103 20.11 -7.55 -0.62
CA MET A 103 20.11 -8.73 0.25
C MET A 103 21.39 -9.57 0.07
N VAL A 104 21.72 -9.94 -1.17
CA VAL A 104 22.91 -10.73 -1.46
C VAL A 104 24.18 -10.02 -0.98
N MET A 105 24.32 -8.74 -1.30
CA MET A 105 25.47 -7.92 -0.89
C MET A 105 25.55 -7.78 0.63
N ALA A 106 24.42 -7.60 1.31
CA ALA A 106 24.37 -7.53 2.77
C ALA A 106 24.84 -8.84 3.42
N LYS A 107 24.35 -9.97 2.94
CA LYS A 107 24.77 -11.29 3.43
C LYS A 107 26.25 -11.57 3.17
N MET A 108 26.78 -11.20 1.99
CA MET A 108 28.21 -11.32 1.69
C MET A 108 29.08 -10.46 2.63
N ARG A 109 28.53 -9.38 3.17
CA ARG A 109 29.24 -8.47 4.08
C ARG A 109 28.90 -8.68 5.56
N GLY A 110 28.11 -9.70 5.89
CA GLY A 110 27.68 -9.98 7.26
C GLY A 110 26.84 -8.88 7.89
N ARG A 111 26.04 -8.14 7.04
CA ARG A 111 25.15 -7.09 7.54
C ARG A 111 23.76 -7.66 7.78
N PRO A 112 23.14 -7.37 8.95
CA PRO A 112 21.77 -7.80 9.22
C PRO A 112 20.79 -7.16 8.23
N VAL A 113 19.76 -7.94 7.86
CA VAL A 113 18.74 -7.53 6.89
C VAL A 113 17.36 -7.63 7.50
N VAL A 114 16.65 -6.51 7.52
CA VAL A 114 15.21 -6.44 7.78
C VAL A 114 14.49 -6.40 6.44
N LEU A 115 13.66 -7.39 6.14
CA LEU A 115 12.84 -7.44 4.93
C LEU A 115 11.41 -7.05 5.27
N ILE A 116 10.94 -5.92 4.72
CA ILE A 116 9.56 -5.45 4.82
C ILE A 116 8.79 -5.90 3.58
N GLN A 117 7.84 -6.81 3.75
CA GLN A 117 7.06 -7.40 2.66
C GLN A 117 5.69 -6.76 2.54
N HIS A 118 5.38 -6.21 1.36
CA HIS A 118 4.15 -5.45 1.10
C HIS A 118 3.10 -6.25 0.33
N ILE A 119 3.51 -7.14 -0.57
CA ILE A 119 2.62 -7.93 -1.42
C ILE A 119 3.06 -9.41 -1.47
N ALA A 120 2.10 -10.33 -1.58
CA ALA A 120 2.38 -11.74 -1.79
C ALA A 120 2.51 -12.09 -3.29
N GLY A 121 1.76 -11.39 -4.12
CA GLY A 121 1.77 -11.59 -5.57
C GLY A 121 0.84 -10.61 -6.27
N ILE A 122 0.97 -10.54 -7.58
CA ILE A 122 0.09 -9.73 -8.43
C ILE A 122 -0.95 -10.67 -9.05
N PRO A 123 -2.27 -10.42 -8.89
CA PRO A 123 -3.30 -11.25 -9.48
C PRO A 123 -3.42 -10.95 -10.99
N PHE A 124 -2.64 -11.66 -11.79
CA PHE A 124 -2.72 -11.56 -13.25
C PHE A 124 -3.93 -12.31 -13.80
N ALA A 125 -4.62 -11.73 -14.79
CA ALA A 125 -5.68 -12.40 -15.53
C ALA A 125 -5.13 -13.62 -16.33
N SER A 126 -3.92 -13.49 -16.91
CA SER A 126 -3.24 -14.55 -17.65
C SER A 126 -2.79 -15.70 -16.76
N ALA A 127 -3.18 -16.93 -17.10
CA ALA A 127 -2.73 -18.15 -16.40
C ALA A 127 -1.21 -18.34 -16.49
N VAL A 128 -0.60 -17.98 -17.63
CA VAL A 128 0.86 -18.03 -17.83
C VAL A 128 1.55 -17.09 -16.84
N MET A 129 1.08 -15.82 -16.72
CA MET A 129 1.65 -14.85 -15.80
C MET A 129 1.46 -15.26 -14.34
N ARG A 130 0.34 -15.90 -14.00
CA ARG A 130 0.17 -16.49 -12.65
C ARG A 130 1.18 -17.59 -12.36
N GLY A 131 1.46 -18.47 -13.36
CA GLY A 131 2.50 -19.49 -13.27
C GLY A 131 3.90 -18.91 -13.10
N VAL A 132 4.24 -17.87 -13.87
CA VAL A 132 5.52 -17.14 -13.75
C VAL A 132 5.65 -16.52 -12.36
N MET A 133 4.60 -15.90 -11.84
CA MET A 133 4.61 -15.31 -10.50
C MET A 133 4.74 -16.37 -9.39
N ALA A 134 4.05 -17.50 -9.52
CA ALA A 134 4.19 -18.61 -8.57
C ALA A 134 5.62 -19.16 -8.56
N LEU A 135 6.25 -19.30 -9.73
CA LEU A 135 7.64 -19.71 -9.87
C LEU A 135 8.58 -18.66 -9.25
N ALA A 136 8.40 -17.37 -9.56
CA ALA A 136 9.18 -16.27 -8.98
C ALA A 136 9.06 -16.25 -7.44
N ASN A 137 7.87 -16.45 -6.90
CA ASN A 137 7.69 -16.57 -5.46
C ASN A 137 8.47 -17.76 -4.88
N ARG A 138 8.50 -18.90 -5.57
CA ARG A 138 9.22 -20.09 -5.11
C ARG A 138 10.74 -19.94 -5.17
N ILE A 139 11.28 -19.39 -6.26
CA ILE A 139 12.73 -19.34 -6.51
C ILE A 139 13.39 -18.03 -6.06
N VAL A 140 12.62 -16.97 -5.81
CA VAL A 140 13.14 -15.67 -5.34
C VAL A 140 12.56 -15.30 -3.98
N THR A 141 11.23 -15.15 -3.86
CA THR A 141 10.62 -14.64 -2.61
C THR A 141 10.91 -15.57 -1.43
N GLN A 142 10.72 -16.89 -1.57
CA GLN A 142 10.95 -17.83 -0.47
C GLN A 142 12.42 -17.86 -0.01
N PRO A 143 13.45 -17.92 -0.89
CA PRO A 143 14.83 -17.76 -0.49
C PRO A 143 15.14 -16.41 0.18
N MET A 144 14.60 -15.31 -0.32
CA MET A 144 14.75 -13.99 0.30
C MET A 144 14.16 -13.94 1.71
N LEU A 145 12.92 -14.44 1.88
CA LEU A 145 12.30 -14.59 3.20
C LEU A 145 13.14 -15.47 4.13
N SER A 146 13.75 -16.53 3.59
CA SER A 146 14.62 -17.44 4.38
C SER A 146 15.96 -16.81 4.75
N ALA A 147 16.51 -15.95 3.90
CA ALA A 147 17.79 -15.29 4.11
C ALA A 147 17.72 -14.06 5.02
N ALA A 148 16.57 -13.38 5.10
CA ALA A 148 16.40 -12.21 5.95
C ALA A 148 16.59 -12.57 7.44
N ASP A 149 17.25 -11.69 8.21
CA ASP A 149 17.42 -11.87 9.64
C ASP A 149 16.13 -11.56 10.39
N ARG A 150 15.42 -10.53 9.95
CA ARG A 150 14.10 -10.12 10.47
C ARG A 150 13.09 -9.96 9.34
N LEU A 151 11.88 -10.44 9.58
CA LEU A 151 10.75 -10.33 8.64
C LEU A 151 9.69 -9.39 9.20
N VAL A 152 9.27 -8.43 8.39
CA VAL A 152 8.17 -7.52 8.67
C VAL A 152 7.11 -7.68 7.58
N PHE A 153 5.87 -7.87 7.97
CA PHE A 153 4.72 -7.86 7.07
C PHE A 153 3.79 -6.71 7.41
N ILE A 154 3.29 -6.01 6.39
CA ILE A 154 2.31 -4.94 6.56
C ILE A 154 0.87 -5.45 6.50
N SER A 155 0.68 -6.76 6.34
CA SER A 155 -0.63 -7.40 6.17
C SER A 155 -0.55 -8.86 6.61
N ASP A 156 -1.51 -9.30 7.41
CA ASP A 156 -1.59 -10.70 7.83
C ASP A 156 -1.99 -11.63 6.68
N THR A 157 -2.77 -11.14 5.71
CA THR A 157 -3.07 -11.93 4.50
C THR A 157 -1.81 -12.19 3.68
N VAL A 158 -0.97 -11.18 3.45
CA VAL A 158 0.33 -11.34 2.78
C VAL A 158 1.22 -12.31 3.55
N ARG A 159 1.27 -12.19 4.87
CA ARG A 159 2.02 -13.10 5.73
C ARG A 159 1.53 -14.55 5.60
N ARG A 160 0.20 -14.77 5.65
CA ARG A 160 -0.39 -16.11 5.51
C ARG A 160 -0.10 -16.74 4.16
N ASP A 161 -0.19 -15.97 3.10
CA ASP A 161 0.07 -16.43 1.73
C ASP A 161 1.54 -16.87 1.55
N LEU A 162 2.49 -16.18 2.18
CA LEU A 162 3.92 -16.42 2.03
C LEU A 162 4.51 -17.37 3.07
N LEU A 163 4.07 -17.31 4.33
CA LEU A 163 4.61 -18.14 5.42
C LEU A 163 3.69 -19.29 5.83
N GLY A 164 2.45 -19.30 5.36
CA GLY A 164 1.44 -20.28 5.76
C GLY A 164 0.81 -19.99 7.13
N HIS A 165 -0.04 -20.92 7.61
CA HIS A 165 -0.67 -20.85 8.92
C HIS A 165 -0.69 -22.25 9.55
N PRO A 166 0.02 -22.49 10.68
CA PRO A 166 0.89 -21.53 11.40
C PRO A 166 2.09 -21.07 10.56
N ALA A 167 2.64 -19.90 10.93
CA ALA A 167 3.79 -19.33 10.22
C ALA A 167 5.03 -20.22 10.43
N ARG A 168 5.81 -20.42 9.35
CA ARG A 168 7.02 -21.27 9.36
C ARG A 168 8.25 -20.58 9.95
N ARG A 169 8.19 -19.27 10.18
CA ARG A 169 9.26 -18.44 10.74
C ARG A 169 8.68 -17.33 11.60
N ASP A 170 9.51 -16.77 12.47
CA ASP A 170 9.21 -15.58 13.24
C ASP A 170 9.08 -14.37 12.32
N TYR A 171 8.17 -13.48 12.67
CA TYR A 171 7.87 -12.26 11.93
C TYR A 171 7.31 -11.19 12.87
N ALA A 172 7.43 -9.92 12.44
CA ALA A 172 6.66 -8.82 13.00
C ALA A 172 5.53 -8.44 12.04
N LEU A 173 4.35 -8.13 12.57
CA LEU A 173 3.23 -7.56 11.83
C LEU A 173 3.17 -6.08 12.17
N LEU A 174 3.67 -5.24 11.26
CA LEU A 174 3.76 -3.79 11.44
C LEU A 174 2.99 -3.10 10.33
N PHE A 175 1.92 -2.43 10.69
CA PHE A 175 1.08 -1.72 9.72
C PHE A 175 1.68 -0.36 9.37
N ASN A 176 1.43 0.09 8.14
CA ASN A 176 1.78 1.43 7.71
C ASN A 176 1.12 2.48 8.63
N GLY A 177 1.77 3.61 8.79
CA GLY A 177 1.24 4.72 9.59
C GLY A 177 0.25 5.60 8.81
N VAL A 178 -0.45 6.43 9.55
CA VAL A 178 -1.27 7.53 9.04
C VAL A 178 -0.68 8.84 9.57
N ASP A 179 -0.69 9.88 8.76
CA ASP A 179 -0.40 11.23 9.22
C ASP A 179 -1.60 11.79 9.98
N GLY A 180 -1.57 11.68 11.30
CA GLY A 180 -2.67 12.09 12.18
C GLY A 180 -2.89 13.60 12.26
N GLU A 181 -1.97 14.43 11.76
CA GLU A 181 -2.17 15.87 11.62
C GLU A 181 -3.07 16.20 10.43
N VAL A 182 -2.97 15.39 9.36
CA VAL A 182 -3.76 15.56 8.13
C VAL A 182 -5.04 14.74 8.18
N PHE A 183 -4.91 13.42 8.45
CA PHE A 183 -6.03 12.49 8.45
C PHE A 183 -6.63 12.37 9.85
N THR A 184 -7.54 13.25 10.15
CA THR A 184 -8.28 13.33 11.40
C THR A 184 -9.75 13.63 11.14
N ARG A 185 -10.60 13.30 12.08
CA ARG A 185 -12.04 13.65 12.04
C ARG A 185 -12.29 15.16 12.12
N LEU A 186 -11.36 15.89 12.67
CA LEU A 186 -11.46 17.34 12.81
C LEU A 186 -10.88 18.04 11.56
N GLY A 187 -11.53 19.11 11.16
CA GLY A 187 -11.08 19.91 10.02
C GLY A 187 -12.19 20.19 8.99
N PRO A 188 -11.89 20.92 7.92
CA PRO A 188 -12.87 21.31 6.92
C PRO A 188 -13.39 20.11 6.13
N ALA A 189 -14.67 20.17 5.77
CA ALA A 189 -15.27 19.29 4.77
C ALA A 189 -14.92 19.77 3.36
N ALA A 190 -14.97 18.86 2.38
CA ALA A 190 -14.82 19.23 0.98
C ALA A 190 -16.02 20.06 0.50
N GLN A 191 -15.74 21.08 -0.32
CA GLN A 191 -16.77 21.95 -0.89
C GLN A 191 -17.14 21.53 -2.31
N GLY A 192 -18.31 21.96 -2.80
CA GLY A 192 -18.76 21.73 -4.16
C GLY A 192 -19.15 20.28 -4.47
N LEU A 193 -19.38 19.46 -3.45
CA LEU A 193 -19.85 18.09 -3.62
C LEU A 193 -21.37 18.05 -3.86
N PRO A 194 -21.91 17.01 -4.54
CA PRO A 194 -23.33 16.83 -4.74
C PRO A 194 -24.10 16.83 -3.42
N GLU A 195 -25.20 17.60 -3.39
CA GLU A 195 -26.05 17.71 -2.19
C GLU A 195 -27.20 16.70 -2.20
N GLY A 196 -27.74 16.42 -1.02
CA GLY A 196 -28.98 15.65 -0.84
C GLY A 196 -28.88 14.14 -1.12
N LYS A 197 -27.71 13.62 -1.48
CA LYS A 197 -27.48 12.19 -1.75
C LYS A 197 -26.41 11.62 -0.81
N ARG A 198 -26.57 10.34 -0.49
CA ARG A 198 -25.49 9.56 0.15
C ARG A 198 -24.25 9.57 -0.74
N ARG A 199 -23.09 9.77 -0.14
CA ARG A 199 -21.80 9.88 -0.85
C ARG A 199 -20.92 8.67 -0.57
N VAL A 200 -20.59 7.92 -1.61
CA VAL A 200 -19.63 6.81 -1.55
C VAL A 200 -18.35 7.29 -2.22
N LEU A 201 -17.24 7.22 -1.48
CA LEU A 201 -15.92 7.64 -1.95
C LEU A 201 -15.10 6.43 -2.38
N PHE A 202 -14.45 6.53 -3.52
CA PHE A 202 -13.37 5.66 -3.95
C PHE A 202 -12.07 6.47 -4.03
N VAL A 203 -10.96 5.92 -3.52
CA VAL A 203 -9.63 6.54 -3.61
C VAL A 203 -8.62 5.52 -4.12
N GLY A 204 -7.94 5.84 -5.23
CA GLY A 204 -6.90 4.96 -5.75
C GLY A 204 -6.61 5.15 -7.23
N ARG A 205 -5.68 4.35 -7.75
CA ARG A 205 -5.41 4.32 -9.20
C ARG A 205 -6.60 3.75 -9.96
N PHE A 206 -6.93 4.34 -11.09
CA PHE A 206 -8.04 3.89 -11.95
C PHE A 206 -7.57 2.74 -12.86
N VAL A 207 -7.38 1.57 -12.25
CA VAL A 207 -6.97 0.31 -12.88
C VAL A 207 -7.89 -0.83 -12.46
N GLU A 208 -8.02 -1.87 -13.29
CA GLU A 208 -8.99 -2.94 -13.08
C GLU A 208 -8.85 -3.66 -11.73
N LYS A 209 -7.61 -3.94 -11.29
CA LYS A 209 -7.38 -4.60 -10.01
C LYS A 209 -7.94 -3.84 -8.79
N LYS A 210 -8.26 -2.55 -8.93
CA LYS A 210 -8.92 -1.72 -7.91
C LYS A 210 -10.44 -1.89 -7.90
N GLY A 211 -10.99 -2.75 -8.77
CA GLY A 211 -12.40 -3.09 -8.83
C GLY A 211 -13.26 -2.02 -9.50
N LEU A 212 -12.71 -1.29 -10.48
CA LEU A 212 -13.44 -0.23 -11.19
C LEU A 212 -14.64 -0.77 -11.98
N SER A 213 -14.56 -1.99 -12.52
CA SER A 213 -15.70 -2.69 -13.14
C SER A 213 -16.82 -2.92 -12.12
N ILE A 214 -16.48 -3.40 -10.92
CA ILE A 214 -17.45 -3.61 -9.83
C ILE A 214 -18.06 -2.27 -9.39
N LEU A 215 -17.23 -1.25 -9.22
CA LEU A 215 -17.67 0.10 -8.83
C LEU A 215 -18.66 0.69 -9.84
N ARG A 216 -18.43 0.50 -11.14
CA ARG A 216 -19.35 0.90 -12.21
C ARG A 216 -20.71 0.23 -12.06
N GLU A 217 -20.74 -1.08 -11.84
CA GLU A 217 -21.99 -1.82 -11.66
C GLU A 217 -22.73 -1.39 -10.39
N VAL A 218 -22.00 -1.16 -9.26
CA VAL A 218 -22.60 -0.60 -8.04
C VAL A 218 -23.25 0.75 -8.31
N ALA A 219 -22.55 1.64 -9.04
CA ALA A 219 -23.06 2.96 -9.36
C ALA A 219 -24.31 2.90 -10.29
N ALA A 220 -24.33 1.97 -11.24
CA ALA A 220 -25.49 1.73 -12.10
C ALA A 220 -26.71 1.20 -11.30
N MET A 221 -26.48 0.32 -10.32
CA MET A 221 -27.53 -0.22 -9.44
C MET A 221 -28.08 0.82 -8.42
N ARG A 222 -27.30 1.86 -8.11
CA ARG A 222 -27.63 2.86 -7.07
C ARG A 222 -27.59 4.30 -7.61
N PRO A 223 -28.52 4.67 -8.50
CA PRO A 223 -28.59 6.04 -9.05
C PRO A 223 -28.94 7.10 -7.99
N ASP A 224 -29.45 6.68 -6.84
CA ASP A 224 -29.76 7.49 -5.66
C ASP A 224 -28.51 7.86 -4.83
N VAL A 225 -27.37 7.24 -5.09
CA VAL A 225 -26.09 7.47 -4.40
C VAL A 225 -25.13 8.23 -5.30
N SER A 226 -24.39 9.19 -4.75
CA SER A 226 -23.30 9.90 -5.44
C SER A 226 -21.97 9.17 -5.20
N PHE A 227 -21.31 8.77 -6.29
CA PHE A 227 -20.01 8.11 -6.26
C PHE A 227 -18.91 9.12 -6.58
N LEU A 228 -18.05 9.40 -5.60
CA LEU A 228 -16.93 10.35 -5.69
C LEU A 228 -15.65 9.55 -5.92
N LEU A 229 -14.98 9.73 -7.06
CA LEU A 229 -13.79 8.97 -7.42
C LEU A 229 -12.56 9.89 -7.43
N ALA A 230 -11.66 9.70 -6.49
CA ALA A 230 -10.42 10.44 -6.38
C ALA A 230 -9.23 9.58 -6.82
N GLY A 231 -8.53 10.01 -7.86
CA GLY A 231 -7.38 9.31 -8.41
C GLY A 231 -7.15 9.55 -9.88
N ALA A 232 -6.33 8.72 -10.48
CA ALA A 232 -6.04 8.74 -11.92
C ALA A 232 -5.64 7.35 -12.42
N GLY A 233 -5.73 7.15 -13.73
CA GLY A 233 -5.31 5.89 -14.37
C GLY A 233 -5.81 5.76 -15.80
N PRO A 234 -5.57 4.61 -16.44
CA PRO A 234 -6.03 4.35 -17.80
C PRO A 234 -7.56 4.24 -17.94
N ILE A 235 -8.25 3.78 -16.88
CA ILE A 235 -9.72 3.73 -16.86
C ILE A 235 -10.24 5.15 -16.64
N ARG A 236 -11.30 5.53 -17.37
CA ARG A 236 -11.91 6.86 -17.31
C ARG A 236 -13.33 6.75 -16.75
N PRO A 237 -13.57 6.98 -15.45
CA PRO A 237 -14.91 6.91 -14.87
C PRO A 237 -15.91 7.87 -15.53
N SER A 238 -15.46 9.04 -16.00
CA SER A 238 -16.26 10.00 -16.74
C SER A 238 -16.85 9.45 -18.05
N SER A 239 -16.28 8.37 -18.61
CA SER A 239 -16.81 7.70 -19.81
C SER A 239 -17.92 6.68 -19.54
N TRP A 240 -18.28 6.42 -18.28
CA TRP A 240 -19.29 5.41 -17.95
C TRP A 240 -20.73 5.85 -18.27
N GLY A 241 -20.96 7.13 -18.51
CA GLY A 241 -22.30 7.66 -18.81
C GLY A 241 -23.26 7.65 -17.62
N LEU A 242 -22.75 7.59 -16.40
CA LEU A 242 -23.52 7.55 -15.17
C LEU A 242 -23.52 8.94 -14.50
N ALA A 243 -24.68 9.59 -14.42
CA ALA A 243 -24.82 10.95 -13.89
C ALA A 243 -24.50 11.08 -12.39
N ASN A 244 -24.47 9.96 -11.68
CA ASN A 244 -24.14 9.89 -10.25
C ASN A 244 -22.66 9.56 -9.96
N VAL A 245 -21.81 9.51 -10.99
CA VAL A 245 -20.38 9.27 -10.87
C VAL A 245 -19.61 10.57 -11.13
N HIS A 246 -18.78 10.97 -10.17
CA HIS A 246 -18.02 12.21 -10.19
C HIS A 246 -16.52 11.90 -10.13
N ASP A 247 -15.81 12.10 -11.23
CA ASP A 247 -14.36 11.99 -11.32
C ASP A 247 -13.71 13.27 -10.78
N LEU A 248 -13.11 13.19 -9.61
CA LEU A 248 -12.48 14.30 -8.90
C LEU A 248 -11.01 14.48 -9.24
N GLY A 249 -10.44 13.56 -10.04
CA GLY A 249 -9.02 13.55 -10.33
C GLY A 249 -8.11 13.28 -9.10
N PRO A 250 -6.79 13.44 -9.28
CA PRO A 250 -5.83 13.32 -8.19
C PRO A 250 -6.04 14.39 -7.13
N GLN A 251 -5.90 14.02 -5.86
CA GLN A 251 -6.10 14.90 -4.72
C GLN A 251 -4.83 15.06 -3.90
N THR A 252 -4.66 16.23 -3.27
CA THR A 252 -3.65 16.42 -2.24
C THR A 252 -4.03 15.68 -0.95
N PRO A 253 -3.09 15.39 -0.03
CA PRO A 253 -3.42 14.80 1.26
C PRO A 253 -4.53 15.55 2.03
N ALA A 254 -4.46 16.88 2.07
CA ALA A 254 -5.49 17.72 2.70
C ALA A 254 -6.84 17.62 1.99
N GLY A 255 -6.86 17.58 0.65
CA GLY A 255 -8.06 17.36 -0.16
C GLY A 255 -8.68 15.99 0.11
N LEU A 256 -7.87 14.93 0.17
CA LEU A 256 -8.33 13.59 0.54
C LEU A 256 -8.94 13.56 1.94
N ALA A 257 -8.30 14.18 2.92
CA ALA A 257 -8.82 14.24 4.28
C ALA A 257 -10.18 14.97 4.33
N ALA A 258 -10.33 16.06 3.56
CA ALA A 258 -11.61 16.76 3.43
C ALA A 258 -12.69 15.87 2.78
N LEU A 259 -12.33 15.07 1.74
CA LEU A 259 -13.24 14.11 1.11
C LEU A 259 -13.63 12.98 2.08
N TYR A 260 -12.68 12.42 2.85
CA TYR A 260 -12.99 11.40 3.86
C TYR A 260 -13.98 11.92 4.92
N ARG A 261 -13.84 13.17 5.35
CA ARG A 261 -14.78 13.80 6.29
C ARG A 261 -16.16 14.09 5.69
N SER A 262 -16.25 14.21 4.36
CA SER A 262 -17.48 14.58 3.64
C SER A 262 -18.27 13.38 3.10
N ALA A 263 -17.66 12.20 3.05
CA ALA A 263 -18.29 10.99 2.56
C ALA A 263 -18.99 10.20 3.67
N ASP A 264 -19.88 9.31 3.27
CA ASP A 264 -20.60 8.40 4.18
C ASP A 264 -19.94 7.03 4.28
N CYS A 265 -19.19 6.63 3.23
CA CYS A 265 -18.48 5.36 3.16
C CYS A 265 -17.33 5.43 2.16
N LEU A 266 -16.19 4.82 2.49
CA LEU A 266 -15.17 4.45 1.52
C LEU A 266 -15.52 3.09 0.93
N LEU A 267 -15.54 2.96 -0.40
CA LEU A 267 -15.70 1.70 -1.11
C LEU A 267 -14.41 1.35 -1.85
N LEU A 268 -13.78 0.24 -1.48
CA LEU A 268 -12.55 -0.26 -2.11
C LEU A 268 -12.69 -1.73 -2.50
N PRO A 269 -13.38 -2.07 -3.62
CA PRO A 269 -13.61 -3.45 -4.04
C PRO A 269 -12.39 -4.03 -4.78
N SER A 270 -11.18 -3.75 -4.27
CA SER A 270 -9.91 -4.14 -4.87
C SER A 270 -9.53 -5.59 -4.57
N VAL A 271 -8.70 -6.17 -5.45
CA VAL A 271 -8.09 -7.48 -5.30
C VAL A 271 -6.56 -7.39 -5.31
N GLY A 272 -5.88 -8.33 -4.63
CA GLY A 272 -4.41 -8.41 -4.63
C GLY A 272 -3.72 -7.21 -3.97
N GLU A 273 -4.30 -6.70 -2.92
CA GLU A 273 -3.72 -5.63 -2.08
C GLU A 273 -3.06 -6.23 -0.84
N GLY A 274 -2.01 -5.57 -0.35
CA GLY A 274 -1.51 -5.82 1.00
C GLY A 274 -2.48 -5.24 2.04
N TYR A 275 -2.17 -4.04 2.55
CA TYR A 275 -3.12 -3.24 3.33
C TYR A 275 -3.07 -1.79 2.84
N PRO A 276 -4.05 -1.34 2.04
CA PRO A 276 -4.03 -0.02 1.42
C PRO A 276 -4.05 1.12 2.43
N LEU A 277 -3.15 2.10 2.29
CA LEU A 277 -3.07 3.31 3.12
C LEU A 277 -4.42 4.05 3.21
N VAL A 278 -5.15 4.10 2.09
CA VAL A 278 -6.46 4.80 2.02
C VAL A 278 -7.52 4.25 2.99
N ILE A 279 -7.41 2.97 3.39
CA ILE A 279 -8.29 2.38 4.42
C ILE A 279 -7.92 2.94 5.79
N GLN A 280 -6.64 2.96 6.11
CA GLN A 280 -6.12 3.48 7.38
C GLN A 280 -6.42 4.97 7.51
N GLU A 281 -6.21 5.75 6.44
CA GLU A 281 -6.54 7.19 6.34
C GLU A 281 -8.05 7.44 6.55
N ALA A 282 -8.90 6.66 5.87
CA ALA A 282 -10.36 6.75 6.01
C ALA A 282 -10.80 6.45 7.45
N MET A 283 -10.28 5.36 8.05
CA MET A 283 -10.59 5.00 9.44
C MET A 283 -10.16 6.11 10.42
N ALA A 284 -8.97 6.70 10.25
CA ALA A 284 -8.49 7.82 11.08
C ALA A 284 -9.39 9.06 10.94
N CYS A 285 -9.99 9.28 9.78
CA CYS A 285 -11.01 10.31 9.56
C CYS A 285 -12.41 9.90 10.05
N GLY A 286 -12.58 8.70 10.61
CA GLY A 286 -13.87 8.18 11.05
C GLY A 286 -14.83 7.82 9.92
N LEU A 287 -14.33 7.57 8.70
CA LEU A 287 -15.12 7.16 7.56
C LEU A 287 -15.25 5.61 7.53
N PRO A 288 -16.48 5.07 7.57
CA PRO A 288 -16.72 3.63 7.43
C PRO A 288 -16.18 3.08 6.10
N VAL A 289 -15.69 1.84 6.11
CA VAL A 289 -15.05 1.23 4.95
C VAL A 289 -15.76 -0.06 4.55
N ILE A 290 -16.04 -0.20 3.24
CA ILE A 290 -16.41 -1.46 2.58
C ILE A 290 -15.27 -1.85 1.66
N CYS A 291 -14.75 -3.09 1.80
CA CYS A 291 -13.63 -3.56 1.00
C CYS A 291 -13.74 -5.04 0.63
N GLY A 292 -12.85 -5.51 -0.23
CA GLY A 292 -12.73 -6.93 -0.55
C GLY A 292 -12.33 -7.78 0.67
N ALA A 293 -12.82 -9.01 0.76
CA ALA A 293 -12.59 -9.90 1.89
C ALA A 293 -11.10 -10.11 2.26
N PRO A 294 -10.15 -10.27 1.31
CA PRO A 294 -8.74 -10.37 1.66
C PRO A 294 -8.21 -9.11 2.35
N THR A 295 -8.65 -7.94 1.90
CA THR A 295 -8.26 -6.65 2.49
C THR A 295 -8.86 -6.45 3.88
N HIS A 296 -10.10 -6.90 4.09
CA HIS A 296 -10.76 -6.90 5.40
C HIS A 296 -9.96 -7.71 6.46
N LEU A 297 -9.28 -8.78 6.04
CA LEU A 297 -8.49 -9.65 6.91
C LEU A 297 -7.02 -9.23 7.04
N ALA A 298 -6.62 -8.14 6.37
CA ALA A 298 -5.22 -7.71 6.33
C ALA A 298 -4.68 -7.29 7.70
N ASP A 299 -5.50 -6.61 8.52
CA ASP A 299 -5.26 -6.40 9.95
C ASP A 299 -6.34 -7.15 10.73
N PRO A 300 -6.01 -8.23 11.44
CA PRO A 300 -6.97 -9.04 12.18
C PRO A 300 -7.78 -8.25 13.23
N GLU A 301 -7.19 -7.21 13.83
CA GLU A 301 -7.85 -6.39 14.83
C GLU A 301 -8.76 -5.30 14.23
N ALA A 302 -8.51 -4.92 12.96
CA ALA A 302 -9.34 -3.95 12.25
C ALA A 302 -10.66 -4.55 11.76
N GLY A 303 -10.79 -5.87 11.72
CA GLY A 303 -11.97 -6.56 11.18
C GLY A 303 -13.30 -6.12 11.79
N GLN A 304 -13.32 -5.72 13.06
CA GLN A 304 -14.49 -5.16 13.73
C GLN A 304 -14.97 -3.81 13.17
N TRP A 305 -14.07 -3.06 12.52
CA TRP A 305 -14.33 -1.73 11.97
C TRP A 305 -14.58 -1.72 10.47
N LEU A 306 -14.19 -2.79 9.77
CA LEU A 306 -14.29 -2.93 8.34
C LEU A 306 -15.48 -3.81 7.97
N ARG A 307 -16.02 -3.60 6.78
CA ARG A 307 -17.08 -4.41 6.19
C ARG A 307 -16.55 -5.09 4.94
N GLY A 308 -16.23 -6.39 5.07
CA GLY A 308 -15.63 -7.17 3.99
C GLY A 308 -16.67 -7.92 3.17
N THR A 309 -16.45 -8.03 1.86
CA THR A 309 -17.26 -8.90 0.98
C THR A 309 -16.40 -9.58 -0.06
N GLN A 310 -16.87 -10.72 -0.56
CA GLN A 310 -16.21 -11.39 -1.68
C GLN A 310 -16.36 -10.56 -2.95
N VAL A 311 -15.24 -10.29 -3.60
CA VAL A 311 -15.18 -9.56 -4.87
C VAL A 311 -14.47 -10.41 -5.92
N ASP A 312 -15.03 -10.46 -7.13
CA ASP A 312 -14.49 -11.17 -8.27
C ASP A 312 -14.56 -10.26 -9.50
N LEU A 313 -13.40 -9.95 -10.07
CA LEU A 313 -13.32 -9.13 -11.30
C LEU A 313 -13.87 -9.87 -12.53
N GLY A 314 -13.95 -11.20 -12.48
CA GLY A 314 -14.56 -12.02 -13.52
C GLY A 314 -16.10 -12.00 -13.50
N ASP A 315 -16.69 -11.63 -12.34
CA ASP A 315 -18.14 -11.45 -12.19
C ASP A 315 -18.43 -10.15 -11.43
N PRO A 316 -18.28 -8.99 -12.10
CA PRO A 316 -18.49 -7.68 -11.47
C PRO A 316 -19.94 -7.44 -11.04
N VAL A 317 -20.93 -8.01 -11.75
CA VAL A 317 -22.36 -7.83 -11.44
C VAL A 317 -22.72 -8.51 -10.12
N ALA A 318 -22.37 -9.79 -9.93
CA ALA A 318 -22.62 -10.48 -8.67
C ALA A 318 -21.82 -9.86 -7.51
N SER A 319 -20.60 -9.38 -7.78
CA SER A 319 -19.79 -8.65 -6.80
C SER A 319 -20.44 -7.33 -6.39
N ALA A 320 -20.99 -6.58 -7.36
CA ALA A 320 -21.71 -5.33 -7.11
C ALA A 320 -22.96 -5.56 -6.26
N ALA A 321 -23.74 -6.61 -6.54
CA ALA A 321 -24.92 -6.95 -5.74
C ALA A 321 -24.57 -7.20 -4.24
N ARG A 322 -23.44 -7.89 -3.97
CA ARG A 322 -22.95 -8.08 -2.60
C ARG A 322 -22.51 -6.77 -1.94
N VAL A 323 -21.87 -5.87 -2.68
CA VAL A 323 -21.49 -4.54 -2.19
C VAL A 323 -22.72 -3.69 -1.90
N VAL A 324 -23.74 -3.70 -2.77
CA VAL A 324 -25.02 -2.99 -2.57
C VAL A 324 -25.70 -3.45 -1.31
N ALA A 325 -25.77 -4.77 -1.05
CA ALA A 325 -26.34 -5.31 0.19
C ALA A 325 -25.63 -4.76 1.45
N LEU A 326 -24.31 -4.57 1.40
CA LEU A 326 -23.55 -3.92 2.48
C LEU A 326 -23.82 -2.41 2.55
N LEU A 327 -23.98 -1.73 1.43
CA LEU A 327 -24.33 -0.31 1.42
C LEU A 327 -25.72 -0.07 2.03
N ASP A 328 -26.69 -0.97 1.80
CA ASP A 328 -28.05 -0.84 2.32
C ASP A 328 -28.18 -1.21 3.80
N ALA A 329 -27.29 -2.02 4.30
CA ALA A 329 -27.27 -2.37 5.72
C ALA A 329 -26.89 -1.16 6.60
N PRO A 330 -27.38 -1.08 7.84
CA PRO A 330 -27.04 0.01 8.76
C PRO A 330 -25.52 0.20 8.88
N GLY A 331 -25.07 1.43 8.74
CA GLY A 331 -23.69 1.81 8.98
C GLY A 331 -23.40 2.05 10.47
N PRO A 332 -22.13 2.22 10.85
CA PRO A 332 -21.77 2.53 12.22
C PRO A 332 -22.31 3.91 12.64
N THR A 333 -22.69 4.00 13.89
CA THR A 333 -23.16 5.23 14.55
C THR A 333 -22.03 6.25 14.71
N LEU A 334 -22.36 7.51 14.99
CA LEU A 334 -21.34 8.56 15.22
C LEU A 334 -20.36 8.22 16.37
N PRO A 335 -20.81 7.67 17.54
CA PRO A 335 -19.89 7.20 18.57
C PRO A 335 -18.95 6.08 18.10
N GLU A 336 -19.46 5.09 17.36
CA GLU A 336 -18.64 4.00 16.80
C GLU A 336 -17.60 4.54 15.78
N ARG A 337 -17.99 5.48 14.92
CA ARG A 337 -17.04 6.16 14.01
C ARG A 337 -15.96 6.93 14.78
N ALA A 338 -16.29 7.52 15.93
CA ALA A 338 -15.34 8.18 16.81
C ALA A 338 -14.38 7.18 17.45
N GLY A 339 -14.89 6.05 17.94
CA GLY A 339 -14.07 4.95 18.47
C GLY A 339 -13.12 4.37 17.43
N MET A 340 -13.62 4.12 16.21
CA MET A 340 -12.80 3.66 15.09
C MET A 340 -11.64 4.63 14.78
N ALA A 341 -11.92 5.92 14.73
CA ALA A 341 -10.89 6.91 14.42
C ALA A 341 -9.80 6.99 15.50
N ALA A 342 -10.21 6.98 16.78
CA ALA A 342 -9.26 6.96 17.90
C ALA A 342 -8.41 5.68 17.88
N TRP A 343 -9.02 4.53 17.64
CA TRP A 343 -8.32 3.25 17.52
C TRP A 343 -7.34 3.25 16.33
N ALA A 344 -7.77 3.71 15.15
CA ALA A 344 -6.92 3.75 13.95
C ALA A 344 -5.71 4.68 14.13
N THR A 345 -5.91 5.87 14.72
CA THR A 345 -4.82 6.83 14.98
C THR A 345 -3.80 6.26 15.99
N ALA A 346 -4.24 5.53 17.00
CA ALA A 346 -3.34 4.90 17.96
C ALA A 346 -2.57 3.72 17.35
N ARG A 347 -3.23 2.92 16.49
CA ARG A 347 -2.67 1.70 15.92
C ARG A 347 -1.75 1.98 14.72
N TYR A 348 -2.14 2.88 13.83
CA TYR A 348 -1.41 3.17 12.59
C TYR A 348 -0.51 4.37 12.76
N SER A 349 0.62 4.16 13.42
CA SER A 349 1.61 5.21 13.72
C SER A 349 2.91 4.99 12.95
N TRP A 350 3.27 5.96 12.11
CA TRP A 350 4.58 5.97 11.44
C TRP A 350 5.74 5.96 12.43
N ASP A 351 5.61 6.67 13.55
CA ASP A 351 6.65 6.72 14.57
C ASP A 351 6.82 5.39 15.30
N ALA A 352 5.71 4.68 15.56
CA ALA A 352 5.77 3.35 16.14
C ALA A 352 6.39 2.35 15.17
N MET A 353 5.99 2.37 13.89
CA MET A 353 6.58 1.52 12.86
C MET A 353 8.08 1.79 12.70
N ALA A 354 8.49 3.06 12.65
CA ALA A 354 9.89 3.44 12.52
C ALA A 354 10.74 2.92 13.68
N ARG A 355 10.28 3.13 14.94
CA ARG A 355 10.98 2.58 16.13
C ARG A 355 11.08 1.06 16.06
N SER A 356 10.00 0.36 15.77
CA SER A 356 10.02 -1.11 15.69
C SER A 356 10.98 -1.61 14.60
N VAL A 357 11.06 -0.96 13.44
CA VAL A 357 12.01 -1.34 12.39
C VAL A 357 13.45 -1.05 12.80
N MET A 358 13.70 0.05 13.51
CA MET A 358 15.03 0.37 14.05
C MET A 358 15.47 -0.64 15.12
N ASP A 359 14.57 -1.04 16.00
CA ASP A 359 14.83 -2.06 17.03
C ASP A 359 15.20 -3.39 16.36
N LEU A 360 14.40 -3.84 15.38
CA LEU A 360 14.68 -5.06 14.61
C LEU A 360 15.98 -4.99 13.81
N ALA A 361 16.43 -3.81 13.40
CA ALA A 361 17.68 -3.60 12.69
C ALA A 361 18.90 -3.59 13.61
N SER A 362 18.71 -3.38 14.92
CA SER A 362 19.77 -3.35 15.95
C SER A 362 19.99 -4.69 16.64
N GLU A 363 19.06 -5.63 16.53
CA GLU A 363 19.16 -7.02 17.03
C GLU A 363 19.97 -7.94 16.10
#